data_ad1c986d1fd0b7f49028a3673c7a9ba0
#
_entry.id   ad1c986d1fd0b7f49028a3673c7a9ba0
#
_cell.length_a   1.000
_cell.length_b   1.000
_cell.length_c   1.000
_cell.angle_alpha   90.00
_cell.angle_beta   90.00
_cell.angle_gamma   90.00
#
_symmetry.space_group_name_H-M   'P 1'
#
loop_
_entity.id
_entity.type
_entity.pdbx_description
1 polymer ?
#
loop_
_entity_poly.entity_id
_entity_poly.type
_entity_poly.pdbx_seq_one_letter_code
_entity_poly.pdbx_strand_id
1 'polypeptide(L)'
;MLEKLAPTWLAGMPAIIKPATATAQLTQAMVKAIVDSGLVPEGAISLICGGAGDLLDHLDSQDVVTFTGSAATGQQLRTHPNLVAKSIPFTMEADSLNCCVLGEDVTPEQPEFALFIREVVREMTAKAGQKCTAIRRIIVPHAQIDAVREALIAPVAKNHRRRPGAGRHKDGGAGQHRAASGRAG
;
A
#
# COMPACT_ATOMS: atom_id res chain seq x y z
N MET A 1 0.83 8.56 2.55
CA MET A 1 1.17 9.69 3.46
C MET A 1 0.07 10.74 3.43
N LEU A 2 -0.15 11.46 2.33
CA LEU A 2 -1.07 12.60 2.28
C LEU A 2 -2.52 12.28 2.65
N GLU A 3 -3.02 11.10 2.34
CA GLU A 3 -4.36 10.64 2.72
C GLU A 3 -4.62 10.62 4.23
N LYS A 4 -3.56 10.49 5.03
CA LYS A 4 -3.63 10.53 6.50
C LYS A 4 -3.32 11.94 7.04
N LEU A 5 -2.38 12.63 6.42
CA LEU A 5 -2.01 13.98 6.84
C LEU A 5 -3.11 15.01 6.62
N ALA A 6 -3.78 14.97 5.47
CA ALA A 6 -4.78 15.97 5.14
C ALA A 6 -5.92 16.03 6.19
N PRO A 7 -6.58 14.92 6.55
CA PRO A 7 -7.60 14.95 7.60
C PRO A 7 -7.03 15.30 8.98
N THR A 8 -5.79 14.87 9.30
CA THR A 8 -5.13 15.21 10.58
C THR A 8 -4.94 16.71 10.70
N TRP A 9 -4.43 17.37 9.67
CA TRP A 9 -4.26 18.82 9.68
C TRP A 9 -5.58 19.60 9.64
N LEU A 10 -6.58 19.10 8.93
CA LEU A 10 -7.93 19.70 8.96
C LEU A 10 -8.56 19.62 10.35
N ALA A 11 -8.19 18.62 11.13
CA ALA A 11 -8.58 18.52 12.54
C ALA A 11 -7.70 19.39 13.49
N GLY A 12 -6.73 20.16 12.96
CA GLY A 12 -5.85 20.99 13.75
C GLY A 12 -4.75 20.24 14.51
N MET A 13 -4.48 18.98 14.15
CA MET A 13 -3.52 18.14 14.88
C MET A 13 -2.16 18.07 14.17
N PRO A 14 -1.04 18.14 14.91
CA PRO A 14 0.28 17.87 14.36
C PRO A 14 0.45 16.38 14.05
N ALA A 15 1.44 16.05 13.21
CA ALA A 15 1.71 14.67 12.83
C ALA A 15 3.20 14.35 12.83
N ILE A 16 3.54 13.19 13.38
CA ILE A 16 4.85 12.56 13.23
C ILE A 16 4.73 11.46 12.17
N ILE A 17 5.54 11.54 11.13
CA ILE A 17 5.55 10.57 10.02
C ILE A 17 6.76 9.65 10.15
N LYS A 18 6.52 8.35 10.10
CA LYS A 18 7.55 7.34 9.97
C LYS A 18 7.28 6.47 8.74
N PRO A 19 7.92 6.74 7.61
CA PRO A 19 7.76 5.96 6.39
C PRO A 19 8.41 4.58 6.50
N ALA A 20 8.05 3.69 5.57
CA ALA A 20 8.82 2.47 5.35
C ALA A 20 10.25 2.84 4.93
N THR A 21 11.25 2.16 5.48
CA THR A 21 12.68 2.46 5.25
C THR A 21 13.03 2.47 3.76
N ALA A 22 12.47 1.53 2.98
CA ALA A 22 12.72 1.44 1.54
C ALA A 22 12.26 2.65 0.72
N THR A 23 11.31 3.43 1.23
CA THR A 23 10.73 4.61 0.55
C THR A 23 10.93 5.91 1.33
N ALA A 24 11.75 5.89 2.38
CA ALA A 24 11.94 7.03 3.27
C ALA A 24 12.49 8.26 2.54
N GLN A 25 13.40 8.07 1.59
CA GLN A 25 13.96 9.16 0.79
C GLN A 25 12.89 9.96 0.03
N LEU A 26 11.92 9.26 -0.59
CA LEU A 26 10.82 9.93 -1.28
C LEU A 26 9.95 10.72 -0.30
N THR A 27 9.64 10.14 0.86
CA THR A 27 8.86 10.81 1.90
C THR A 27 9.60 12.03 2.44
N GLN A 28 10.92 11.92 2.65
CA GLN A 28 11.76 13.04 3.08
C GLN A 28 11.69 14.21 2.06
N ALA A 29 11.82 13.92 0.77
CA ALA A 29 11.71 14.95 -0.27
C ALA A 29 10.35 15.63 -0.26
N MET A 30 9.27 14.87 -0.07
CA MET A 30 7.91 15.41 0.03
C MET A 30 7.71 16.27 1.28
N VAL A 31 8.17 15.81 2.45
CA VAL A 31 8.10 16.58 3.70
C VAL A 31 8.90 17.86 3.60
N LYS A 32 10.11 17.79 3.03
CA LYS A 32 10.92 18.98 2.77
C LYS A 32 10.17 19.99 1.90
N ALA A 33 9.57 19.57 0.80
CA ALA A 33 8.80 20.46 -0.08
C ALA A 33 7.60 21.10 0.63
N ILE A 34 6.93 20.37 1.53
CA ILE A 34 5.84 20.90 2.34
C ILE A 34 6.35 21.98 3.31
N VAL A 35 7.44 21.70 4.02
CA VAL A 35 8.03 22.66 4.97
C VAL A 35 8.56 23.89 4.24
N ASP A 36 9.29 23.71 3.14
CA ASP A 36 9.87 24.82 2.35
C ASP A 36 8.78 25.72 1.73
N SER A 37 7.56 25.21 1.54
CA SER A 37 6.43 26.00 1.02
C SER A 37 5.96 27.10 1.98
N GLY A 38 6.25 26.96 3.27
CA GLY A 38 5.77 27.87 4.32
C GLY A 38 4.26 27.84 4.55
N LEU A 39 3.54 26.87 3.95
CA LEU A 39 2.07 26.77 4.05
C LEU A 39 1.60 26.06 5.33
N VAL A 40 2.48 25.33 6.01
CA VAL A 40 2.16 24.64 7.26
C VAL A 40 2.88 25.30 8.44
N PRO A 41 2.21 25.43 9.60
CA PRO A 41 2.83 25.99 10.80
C PRO A 41 4.05 25.18 11.24
N GLU A 42 4.99 25.83 11.94
CA GLU A 42 6.09 25.15 12.61
C GLU A 42 5.54 24.12 13.61
N GLY A 43 6.11 22.90 13.64
CA GLY A 43 5.67 21.82 14.49
C GLY A 43 4.48 21.00 13.94
N ALA A 44 3.82 21.45 12.87
CA ALA A 44 2.68 20.70 12.29
C ALA A 44 3.07 19.36 11.66
N ILE A 45 4.35 19.19 11.31
CA ILE A 45 4.87 17.96 10.71
C ILE A 45 6.28 17.66 11.22
N SER A 46 6.50 16.40 11.59
CA SER A 46 7.82 15.86 11.91
C SER A 46 8.05 14.56 11.17
N LEU A 47 9.30 14.24 10.84
CA LEU A 47 9.68 13.05 10.08
C LEU A 47 10.74 12.25 10.81
N ILE A 48 10.51 10.96 10.97
CA ILE A 48 11.48 9.99 11.46
C ILE A 48 11.83 9.03 10.34
N CYS A 49 13.09 9.01 9.90
CA CYS A 49 13.60 8.04 8.93
C CYS A 49 14.34 6.92 9.66
N GLY A 50 13.93 5.66 9.42
CA GLY A 50 14.50 4.49 10.08
C GLY A 50 13.53 3.80 11.02
N GLY A 51 14.04 3.27 12.14
CA GLY A 51 13.23 2.63 13.17
C GLY A 51 12.39 3.64 13.96
N ALA A 52 11.33 3.19 14.60
CA ALA A 52 10.54 4.04 15.48
C ALA A 52 11.21 4.27 16.86
N GLY A 53 12.22 3.46 17.19
CA GLY A 53 12.84 3.51 18.55
C GLY A 53 11.79 3.29 19.63
N ASP A 54 11.83 4.14 20.61
CA ASP A 54 10.93 4.19 21.78
C ASP A 54 9.73 5.15 21.58
N LEU A 55 9.47 5.62 20.36
CA LEU A 55 8.41 6.60 20.09
C LEU A 55 7.06 6.24 20.70
N LEU A 56 6.69 4.95 20.66
CA LEU A 56 5.41 4.50 21.19
C LEU A 56 5.33 4.56 22.74
N ASP A 57 6.47 4.58 23.43
CA ASP A 57 6.53 4.72 24.90
C ASP A 57 6.15 6.13 25.35
N HIS A 58 6.33 7.12 24.48
CA HIS A 58 6.08 8.53 24.79
C HIS A 58 4.66 9.00 24.49
N LEU A 59 3.85 8.15 23.87
CA LEU A 59 2.45 8.46 23.56
C LEU A 59 1.56 8.46 24.80
N ASP A 60 0.47 9.25 24.74
CA ASP A 60 -0.57 9.24 25.77
C ASP A 60 -1.99 9.14 25.17
N SER A 61 -3.00 9.24 26.01
CA SER A 61 -4.41 9.03 25.62
C SER A 61 -4.97 10.07 24.65
N GLN A 62 -4.26 11.17 24.40
CA GLN A 62 -4.66 12.19 23.43
C GLN A 62 -4.06 11.92 22.04
N ASP A 63 -3.09 11.03 21.96
CA ASP A 63 -2.45 10.66 20.71
C ASP A 63 -3.23 9.61 19.94
N VAL A 64 -2.99 9.54 18.63
CA VAL A 64 -3.58 8.53 17.74
C VAL A 64 -2.49 7.90 16.89
N VAL A 65 -2.46 6.59 16.83
CA VAL A 65 -1.55 5.86 15.94
C VAL A 65 -2.32 5.37 14.72
N THR A 66 -1.80 5.66 13.54
CA THR A 66 -2.33 5.12 12.28
C THR A 66 -1.22 4.39 11.53
N PHE A 67 -1.47 3.14 11.18
CA PHE A 67 -0.51 2.25 10.55
C PHE A 67 -1.03 1.73 9.22
N THR A 68 -0.15 1.67 8.22
CA THR A 68 -0.39 0.95 6.96
C THR A 68 0.82 0.07 6.67
N GLY A 69 0.60 -1.23 6.53
CA GLY A 69 1.68 -2.18 6.28
C GLY A 69 1.24 -3.64 6.39
N SER A 70 2.14 -4.53 6.80
CA SER A 70 1.80 -5.95 7.00
C SER A 70 0.97 -6.17 8.25
N ALA A 71 0.08 -7.18 8.24
CA ALA A 71 -0.72 -7.56 9.38
C ALA A 71 0.16 -7.92 10.60
N ALA A 72 1.28 -8.62 10.37
CA ALA A 72 2.20 -9.00 11.44
C ALA A 72 2.79 -7.77 12.17
N THR A 73 3.28 -6.77 11.42
CA THR A 73 3.78 -5.53 12.01
C THR A 73 2.66 -4.75 12.68
N GLY A 74 1.50 -4.67 12.05
CA GLY A 74 0.35 -3.97 12.63
C GLY A 74 -0.10 -4.59 13.95
N GLN A 75 -0.11 -5.91 14.05
CA GLN A 75 -0.44 -6.62 15.28
C GLN A 75 0.60 -6.34 16.37
N GLN A 76 1.89 -6.40 16.04
CA GLN A 76 2.96 -6.08 16.99
C GLN A 76 2.84 -4.65 17.55
N LEU A 77 2.57 -3.67 16.69
CA LEU A 77 2.38 -2.29 17.12
C LEU A 77 1.11 -2.13 17.97
N ARG A 78 0.00 -2.73 17.55
CA ARG A 78 -1.28 -2.64 18.26
C ARG A 78 -1.24 -3.23 19.67
N THR A 79 -0.41 -4.23 19.90
CA THR A 79 -0.25 -4.88 21.20
C THR A 79 0.86 -4.25 22.04
N HIS A 80 1.41 -3.11 21.64
CA HIS A 80 2.42 -2.39 22.40
C HIS A 80 1.90 -2.05 23.81
N PRO A 81 2.64 -2.35 24.89
CA PRO A 81 2.16 -2.19 26.27
C PRO A 81 1.61 -0.79 26.58
N ASN A 82 2.29 0.26 26.14
CA ASN A 82 1.86 1.63 26.37
C ASN A 82 0.54 1.98 25.65
N LEU A 83 0.36 1.50 24.41
CA LEU A 83 -0.89 1.70 23.66
C LEU A 83 -2.07 1.04 24.37
N VAL A 84 -1.87 -0.18 24.85
CA VAL A 84 -2.89 -0.94 25.58
C VAL A 84 -3.20 -0.27 26.93
N ALA A 85 -2.17 0.04 27.72
CA ALA A 85 -2.33 0.59 29.07
C ALA A 85 -3.04 1.96 29.08
N LYS A 86 -2.76 2.79 28.10
CA LYS A 86 -3.34 4.14 27.99
C LYS A 86 -4.55 4.23 27.05
N SER A 87 -5.01 3.10 26.50
CA SER A 87 -6.13 3.04 25.54
C SER A 87 -5.95 3.96 24.34
N ILE A 88 -4.72 4.04 23.80
CA ILE A 88 -4.40 4.92 22.67
C ILE A 88 -5.09 4.38 21.42
N PRO A 89 -5.88 5.20 20.71
CA PRO A 89 -6.53 4.80 19.46
C PRO A 89 -5.53 4.32 18.40
N PHE A 90 -5.77 3.14 17.85
CA PHE A 90 -4.92 2.53 16.83
C PHE A 90 -5.73 2.13 15.61
N THR A 91 -5.49 2.80 14.48
CA THR A 91 -6.10 2.46 13.19
C THR A 91 -5.11 1.66 12.36
N MET A 92 -5.53 0.47 11.92
CA MET A 92 -4.70 -0.42 11.13
C MET A 92 -5.32 -0.65 9.75
N GLU A 93 -4.54 -0.36 8.71
CA GLU A 93 -4.80 -0.78 7.34
C GLU A 93 -3.69 -1.76 6.94
N ALA A 94 -4.02 -3.04 6.91
CA ALA A 94 -3.03 -4.07 6.70
C ALA A 94 -3.50 -5.11 5.69
N ASP A 95 -2.57 -5.52 4.83
CA ASP A 95 -2.75 -6.50 3.77
C ASP A 95 -3.93 -6.18 2.82
N SER A 96 -4.13 -6.97 1.80
CA SER A 96 -5.32 -6.89 0.96
C SER A 96 -5.56 -8.20 0.23
N LEU A 97 -6.84 -8.54 0.06
CA LEU A 97 -7.31 -9.71 -0.66
C LEU A 97 -8.38 -9.33 -1.68
N ASN A 98 -8.19 -8.21 -2.36
CA ASN A 98 -9.14 -7.69 -3.34
C ASN A 98 -9.44 -8.74 -4.42
N CYS A 99 -10.70 -8.86 -4.77
CA CYS A 99 -11.15 -9.75 -5.83
C CYS A 99 -11.79 -8.97 -6.97
N CYS A 100 -11.85 -9.60 -8.14
CA CYS A 100 -12.67 -9.22 -9.26
C CYS A 100 -13.55 -10.42 -9.61
N VAL A 101 -14.84 -10.18 -9.78
CA VAL A 101 -15.84 -11.23 -10.03
C VAL A 101 -16.41 -11.05 -11.43
N LEU A 102 -16.43 -12.11 -12.23
CA LEU A 102 -17.12 -12.13 -13.52
C LEU A 102 -18.52 -12.71 -13.31
N GLY A 103 -19.55 -12.02 -13.83
CA GLY A 103 -20.93 -12.49 -13.79
C GLY A 103 -21.14 -13.75 -14.63
N GLU A 104 -22.13 -14.56 -14.27
CA GLU A 104 -22.46 -15.82 -14.97
C GLU A 104 -23.01 -15.57 -16.38
N ASP A 105 -23.61 -14.42 -16.58
CA ASP A 105 -24.23 -13.97 -17.83
C ASP A 105 -23.24 -13.39 -18.85
N VAL A 106 -21.98 -13.19 -18.46
CA VAL A 106 -20.95 -12.62 -19.34
C VAL A 106 -20.28 -13.74 -20.14
N THR A 107 -20.28 -13.62 -21.48
CA THR A 107 -19.58 -14.54 -22.38
C THR A 107 -18.36 -13.86 -23.03
N PRO A 108 -17.39 -14.65 -23.57
CA PRO A 108 -16.19 -14.10 -24.20
C PRO A 108 -16.43 -13.13 -25.37
N GLU A 109 -17.61 -13.21 -26.01
CA GLU A 109 -18.00 -12.36 -27.14
C GLU A 109 -18.53 -10.98 -26.71
N GLN A 110 -18.88 -10.83 -25.44
CA GLN A 110 -19.43 -9.58 -24.90
C GLN A 110 -18.35 -8.58 -24.53
N PRO A 111 -18.61 -7.27 -24.67
CA PRO A 111 -17.64 -6.21 -24.35
C PRO A 111 -17.26 -6.20 -22.86
N GLU A 112 -18.13 -6.66 -21.98
CA GLU A 112 -17.90 -6.77 -20.54
C GLU A 112 -16.77 -7.75 -20.22
N PHE A 113 -16.63 -8.84 -21.00
CA PHE A 113 -15.52 -9.76 -20.84
C PHE A 113 -14.17 -9.10 -21.14
N ALA A 114 -14.08 -8.39 -22.26
CA ALA A 114 -12.87 -7.66 -22.62
C ALA A 114 -12.53 -6.57 -21.59
N LEU A 115 -13.55 -5.88 -21.06
CA LEU A 115 -13.41 -4.91 -19.98
C LEU A 115 -12.86 -5.56 -18.71
N PHE A 116 -13.44 -6.69 -18.29
CA PHE A 116 -13.01 -7.47 -17.13
C PHE A 116 -11.53 -7.85 -17.25
N ILE A 117 -11.10 -8.44 -18.37
CA ILE A 117 -9.71 -8.84 -18.61
C ILE A 117 -8.77 -7.61 -18.52
N ARG A 118 -9.15 -6.50 -19.17
CA ARG A 118 -8.35 -5.27 -19.16
C ARG A 118 -8.15 -4.71 -17.74
N GLU A 119 -9.24 -4.65 -16.96
CA GLU A 119 -9.19 -4.11 -15.60
C GLU A 119 -8.42 -5.03 -14.65
N VAL A 120 -8.60 -6.36 -14.76
CA VAL A 120 -7.80 -7.32 -14.01
C VAL A 120 -6.31 -7.14 -14.29
N VAL A 121 -5.91 -7.10 -15.56
CA VAL A 121 -4.50 -6.91 -15.94
C VAL A 121 -3.97 -5.57 -15.43
N ARG A 122 -4.73 -4.49 -15.58
CA ARG A 122 -4.35 -3.15 -15.12
C ARG A 122 -4.09 -3.14 -13.62
N GLU A 123 -5.03 -3.66 -12.83
CA GLU A 123 -4.93 -3.60 -11.37
C GLU A 123 -3.88 -4.58 -10.81
N MET A 124 -3.66 -5.72 -11.46
CA MET A 124 -2.60 -6.66 -11.09
C MET A 124 -1.20 -6.14 -11.40
N THR A 125 -1.04 -5.30 -12.42
CA THR A 125 0.27 -4.91 -12.94
C THR A 125 0.67 -3.47 -12.62
N ALA A 126 -0.29 -2.60 -12.30
CA ALA A 126 0.00 -1.22 -11.91
C ALA A 126 0.93 -1.19 -10.69
N LYS A 127 1.99 -0.36 -10.76
CA LYS A 127 3.05 -0.28 -9.75
C LYS A 127 3.64 -1.65 -9.38
N ALA A 128 3.78 -2.55 -10.34
CA ALA A 128 4.23 -3.93 -10.15
C ALA A 128 3.34 -4.72 -9.14
N GLY A 129 2.05 -4.42 -9.08
CA GLY A 129 1.12 -5.02 -8.13
C GLY A 129 1.26 -4.52 -6.69
N GLN A 130 2.02 -3.46 -6.46
CA GLN A 130 2.26 -2.86 -5.13
C GLN A 130 1.23 -1.77 -4.80
N LYS A 131 -0.03 -2.02 -5.10
CA LYS A 131 -1.19 -1.20 -4.73
C LYS A 131 -2.03 -1.92 -3.68
N CYS A 132 -2.58 -1.19 -2.71
CA CYS A 132 -3.55 -1.76 -1.76
C CYS A 132 -4.79 -2.31 -2.47
N THR A 133 -5.18 -1.73 -3.61
CA THR A 133 -6.31 -2.15 -4.44
C THR A 133 -5.96 -3.20 -5.51
N ALA A 134 -4.70 -3.68 -5.58
CA ALA A 134 -4.32 -4.68 -6.58
C ALA A 134 -5.16 -5.95 -6.42
N ILE A 135 -5.70 -6.44 -7.55
CA ILE A 135 -6.50 -7.66 -7.56
C ILE A 135 -5.61 -8.86 -7.20
N ARG A 136 -6.02 -9.62 -6.18
CA ARG A 136 -5.34 -10.83 -5.69
C ARG A 136 -6.11 -12.10 -6.02
N ARG A 137 -7.41 -11.97 -6.28
CA ARG A 137 -8.30 -13.09 -6.59
C ARG A 137 -9.15 -12.75 -7.79
N ILE A 138 -9.25 -13.69 -8.73
CA ILE A 138 -10.10 -13.60 -9.90
C ILE A 138 -11.12 -14.71 -9.76
N ILE A 139 -12.38 -14.34 -9.56
CA ILE A 139 -13.49 -15.27 -9.32
C ILE A 139 -14.34 -15.28 -10.58
N VAL A 140 -14.44 -16.45 -11.21
CA VAL A 140 -15.14 -16.62 -12.48
C VAL A 140 -16.00 -17.88 -12.46
N PRO A 141 -17.08 -17.95 -13.24
CA PRO A 141 -17.86 -19.16 -13.42
C PRO A 141 -16.98 -20.30 -13.94
N HIS A 142 -17.23 -21.51 -13.48
CA HIS A 142 -16.43 -22.69 -13.85
C HIS A 142 -16.30 -22.87 -15.38
N ALA A 143 -17.39 -22.66 -16.10
CA ALA A 143 -17.42 -22.76 -17.56
C ALA A 143 -16.50 -21.76 -18.29
N GLN A 144 -16.08 -20.68 -17.63
CA GLN A 144 -15.30 -19.60 -18.23
C GLN A 144 -13.83 -19.58 -17.78
N ILE A 145 -13.41 -20.49 -16.92
CA ILE A 145 -12.05 -20.53 -16.37
C ILE A 145 -11.00 -20.55 -17.48
N ASP A 146 -11.17 -21.39 -18.49
CA ASP A 146 -10.18 -21.55 -19.56
C ASP A 146 -10.13 -20.31 -20.46
N ALA A 147 -11.27 -19.75 -20.82
CA ALA A 147 -11.33 -18.52 -21.64
C ALA A 147 -10.66 -17.33 -20.92
N VAL A 148 -10.93 -17.16 -19.62
CA VAL A 148 -10.31 -16.10 -18.81
C VAL A 148 -8.81 -16.33 -18.66
N ARG A 149 -8.38 -17.57 -18.40
CA ARG A 149 -6.96 -17.92 -18.28
C ARG A 149 -6.20 -17.60 -19.57
N GLU A 150 -6.72 -18.01 -20.73
CA GLU A 150 -6.10 -17.74 -22.01
C GLU A 150 -6.03 -16.24 -22.32
N ALA A 151 -7.11 -15.51 -22.06
CA ALA A 151 -7.16 -14.08 -22.28
C ALA A 151 -6.19 -13.29 -21.39
N LEU A 152 -5.82 -13.79 -20.20
CA LEU A 152 -4.89 -13.14 -19.28
C LEU A 152 -3.42 -13.42 -19.57
N ILE A 153 -3.06 -14.56 -20.17
CA ILE A 153 -1.67 -14.99 -20.37
C ILE A 153 -0.86 -13.94 -21.15
N ALA A 154 -1.33 -13.54 -22.34
CA ALA A 154 -0.58 -12.66 -23.20
C ALA A 154 -0.40 -11.24 -22.63
N PRO A 155 -1.44 -10.57 -22.12
CA PRO A 155 -1.30 -9.24 -21.49
C PRO A 155 -0.41 -9.25 -20.24
N VAL A 156 -0.50 -10.27 -19.39
CA VAL A 156 0.33 -10.38 -18.18
C VAL A 156 1.79 -10.62 -18.55
N ALA A 157 2.06 -11.54 -19.50
CA ALA A 157 3.41 -11.81 -19.98
C ALA A 157 4.08 -10.57 -20.61
N LYS A 158 3.32 -9.74 -21.33
CA LYS A 158 3.81 -8.49 -21.91
C LYS A 158 4.28 -7.50 -20.84
N ASN A 159 3.60 -7.44 -19.70
CA ASN A 159 3.97 -6.57 -18.60
C ASN A 159 5.19 -7.09 -17.81
N HIS A 160 5.36 -8.40 -17.69
CA HIS A 160 6.52 -9.01 -17.03
C HIS A 160 7.86 -8.75 -17.75
N ARG A 161 7.85 -8.49 -19.05
CA ARG A 161 9.05 -8.24 -19.85
C ARG A 161 9.62 -6.82 -19.71
N ARG A 162 8.93 -5.91 -19.05
CA ARG A 162 9.44 -4.56 -18.76
C ARG A 162 10.39 -4.62 -17.57
N ARG A 163 11.69 -4.86 -17.83
CA ARG A 163 12.73 -4.80 -16.79
C ARG A 163 12.86 -3.37 -16.24
N PRO A 164 13.06 -3.21 -14.91
CA PRO A 164 13.51 -1.93 -14.36
C PRO A 164 14.81 -1.51 -15.04
N GLY A 165 14.84 -0.33 -15.65
CA GLY A 165 16.03 0.21 -16.32
C GLY A 165 16.01 0.26 -17.85
N ALA A 166 15.06 -0.35 -18.53
CA ALA A 166 14.91 -0.25 -19.98
C ALA A 166 13.81 0.76 -20.34
N GLY A 167 14.18 2.05 -20.43
CA GLY A 167 13.29 3.12 -20.89
C GLY A 167 12.51 3.82 -19.77
N ARG A 168 12.13 5.07 -19.99
CA ARG A 168 11.42 5.95 -19.04
C ARG A 168 10.22 5.24 -18.43
N HIS A 169 10.31 4.87 -17.17
CA HIS A 169 9.19 4.31 -16.44
C HIS A 169 8.09 5.36 -16.23
N LYS A 170 6.89 5.06 -16.71
CA LYS A 170 5.67 5.73 -16.27
C LYS A 170 5.19 5.21 -14.91
N ASP A 171 5.72 4.06 -14.47
CA ASP A 171 5.36 3.41 -13.20
C ASP A 171 6.58 3.40 -12.29
N GLY A 172 6.43 3.88 -11.05
CA GLY A 172 7.51 3.98 -10.07
C GLY A 172 8.20 2.64 -9.79
N GLY A 173 9.53 2.68 -9.64
CA GLY A 173 10.36 1.50 -9.42
C GLY A 173 9.92 0.69 -8.20
N ALA A 174 9.84 -0.62 -8.39
CA ALA A 174 9.52 -1.56 -7.34
C ALA A 174 10.65 -1.64 -6.30
N GLY A 175 10.37 -1.25 -5.07
CA GLY A 175 11.25 -1.57 -3.93
C GLY A 175 11.34 -3.10 -3.77
N GLN A 176 12.55 -3.63 -3.77
CA GLN A 176 12.78 -5.06 -3.58
C GLN A 176 12.40 -5.46 -2.14
N HIS A 177 11.31 -6.19 -1.97
CA HIS A 177 11.10 -6.97 -0.77
C HIS A 177 12.05 -8.17 -0.81
N ARG A 178 13.18 -8.11 -0.09
CA ARG A 178 13.94 -9.30 0.29
C ARG A 178 13.05 -10.13 1.21
N ALA A 179 12.63 -11.29 0.73
CA ALA A 179 12.10 -12.32 1.59
C ALA A 179 13.22 -12.70 2.58
N ALA A 180 12.95 -12.52 3.87
CA ALA A 180 13.82 -13.07 4.91
C ALA A 180 13.69 -14.60 4.85
N SER A 181 14.68 -15.26 4.28
CA SER A 181 14.84 -16.70 4.41
C SER A 181 15.21 -16.99 5.87
N GLY A 182 14.25 -17.46 6.65
CA GLY A 182 14.50 -18.03 7.97
C GLY A 182 15.43 -19.24 7.82
N ARG A 183 16.65 -19.15 8.31
CA ARG A 183 17.43 -20.33 8.66
C ARG A 183 17.04 -20.75 10.05
N ALA A 184 16.41 -21.93 10.11
CA ALA A 184 16.38 -22.70 11.34
C ALA A 184 17.83 -23.19 11.62
N GLY A 185 18.24 -23.07 12.85
CA GLY A 185 19.43 -23.62 13.48
C GLY A 185 19.25 -23.50 14.98
#